data_d715e2c67d98e68e3a1ede2f6cb71ba6
#
_entry.id   d715e2c67d98e68e3a1ede2f6cb71ba6
#
_cell.length_a   1.000
_cell.length_b   1.000
_cell.length_c   1.000
_cell.angle_alpha   90.00
_cell.angle_beta   90.00
_cell.angle_gamma   90.00
#
_symmetry.space_group_name_H-M   'P 1'
#
loop_
_entity.id
_entity.type
_entity.pdbx_description
1 polymer ?
#
loop_
_entity_poly.entity_id
_entity_poly.type
_entity_poly.pdbx_seq_one_letter_code
_entity_poly.pdbx_strand_id
1 'polypeptide(L)'
;MVQPATSKGYFMSRKSVSDEAKAIVRRSIEEVQGKGRFDVFEELFAHDFVDHTTQPGTTPDKAGVRYLYTYMRQAFPDFHAEIHWQLADGDRVTTYKTYHGTHKGPFLGIAPTHRKIHFDSVDVMRVQNGKITDHWGVGNLLSLVQQIGGWTPPAEAAISP
;
A
#
# COMPACT_ATOMS: atom_id res chain seq x y z
N MET A 1 21.48 -35.98 -40.95
CA MET A 1 20.21 -35.23 -40.78
C MET A 1 20.12 -34.83 -39.31
N VAL A 2 20.48 -33.57 -38.98
CA VAL A 2 20.42 -33.04 -37.62
C VAL A 2 19.12 -32.21 -37.53
N GLN A 3 18.19 -32.65 -36.71
CA GLN A 3 16.98 -31.87 -36.42
C GLN A 3 17.34 -30.64 -35.56
N PRO A 4 16.80 -29.43 -35.86
CA PRO A 4 17.00 -28.29 -35.00
C PRO A 4 16.14 -28.42 -33.74
N ALA A 5 16.78 -28.26 -32.58
CA ALA A 5 16.11 -28.15 -31.30
C ALA A 5 15.21 -26.90 -31.30
N THR A 6 13.89 -27.09 -31.27
CA THR A 6 12.93 -26.01 -31.04
C THR A 6 13.02 -25.57 -29.59
N SER A 7 13.70 -24.45 -29.33
CA SER A 7 13.59 -23.74 -28.07
C SER A 7 12.14 -23.19 -27.97
N LYS A 8 11.29 -23.87 -27.23
CA LYS A 8 10.03 -23.28 -26.76
C LYS A 8 10.37 -22.17 -25.77
N GLY A 9 10.57 -20.96 -26.29
CA GLY A 9 10.57 -19.77 -25.48
C GLY A 9 9.19 -19.67 -24.82
N TYR A 10 9.16 -19.80 -23.50
CA TYR A 10 7.93 -19.65 -22.69
C TYR A 10 7.60 -18.15 -22.67
N PHE A 11 6.85 -17.69 -23.67
CA PHE A 11 6.27 -16.35 -23.65
C PHE A 11 5.10 -16.35 -22.66
N MET A 12 5.33 -15.90 -21.43
CA MET A 12 4.25 -15.59 -20.52
C MET A 12 3.32 -14.58 -21.19
N SER A 13 2.03 -14.88 -21.26
CA SER A 13 1.07 -13.94 -21.83
C SER A 13 0.97 -12.70 -20.90
N ARG A 14 0.70 -11.52 -21.47
CA ARG A 14 0.52 -10.26 -20.70
C ARG A 14 -0.55 -10.42 -19.60
N LYS A 15 -1.56 -11.24 -19.84
CA LYS A 15 -2.59 -11.56 -18.86
C LYS A 15 -2.04 -12.33 -17.66
N SER A 16 -1.12 -13.28 -17.84
CA SER A 16 -0.53 -14.04 -16.74
C SER A 16 0.42 -13.18 -15.90
N VAL A 17 1.17 -12.25 -16.50
CA VAL A 17 2.00 -11.26 -15.77
C VAL A 17 1.13 -10.36 -14.89
N SER A 18 0.02 -9.85 -15.42
CA SER A 18 -0.92 -9.01 -14.67
C SER A 18 -1.59 -9.75 -13.51
N ASP A 19 -1.94 -11.03 -13.70
CA ASP A 19 -2.57 -11.82 -12.64
C ASP A 19 -1.57 -12.17 -11.52
N GLU A 20 -0.33 -12.46 -11.85
CA GLU A 20 0.75 -12.65 -10.88
C GLU A 20 1.04 -11.36 -10.10
N ALA A 21 1.16 -10.23 -10.80
CA ALA A 21 1.39 -8.93 -10.17
C ALA A 21 0.25 -8.57 -9.19
N LYS A 22 -1.02 -8.75 -9.58
CA LYS A 22 -2.17 -8.54 -8.68
C LYS A 22 -2.11 -9.43 -7.44
N ALA A 23 -1.74 -10.70 -7.59
CA ALA A 23 -1.63 -11.62 -6.45
C ALA A 23 -0.54 -11.18 -5.46
N ILE A 24 0.62 -10.75 -5.94
CA ILE A 24 1.73 -10.23 -5.12
C ILE A 24 1.31 -8.97 -4.37
N VAL A 25 0.71 -7.99 -5.06
CA VAL A 25 0.25 -6.75 -4.45
C VAL A 25 -0.85 -7.01 -3.42
N ARG A 26 -1.82 -7.88 -3.72
CA ARG A 26 -2.87 -8.29 -2.77
C ARG A 26 -2.26 -8.92 -1.52
N ARG A 27 -1.33 -9.84 -1.67
CA ARG A 27 -0.65 -10.48 -0.56
C ARG A 27 0.10 -9.46 0.32
N SER A 28 0.76 -8.47 -0.29
CA SER A 28 1.39 -7.36 0.45
C SER A 28 0.37 -6.58 1.29
N ILE A 29 -0.79 -6.25 0.73
CA ILE A 29 -1.84 -5.52 1.45
C ILE A 29 -2.42 -6.35 2.59
N GLU A 30 -2.77 -7.60 2.34
CA GLU A 30 -3.44 -8.46 3.33
C GLU A 30 -2.51 -8.94 4.45
N GLU A 31 -1.28 -9.34 4.10
CA GLU A 31 -0.35 -9.93 5.08
C GLU A 31 0.57 -8.89 5.72
N VAL A 32 1.14 -7.97 4.94
CA VAL A 32 2.07 -6.98 5.51
C VAL A 32 1.30 -5.83 6.15
N GLN A 33 0.47 -5.13 5.39
CA GLN A 33 -0.27 -3.99 5.91
C GLN A 33 -1.34 -4.43 6.93
N GLY A 34 -2.11 -5.48 6.60
CA GLY A 34 -3.21 -5.96 7.43
C GLY A 34 -2.79 -6.76 8.66
N LYS A 35 -1.78 -7.63 8.55
CA LYS A 35 -1.37 -8.54 9.64
C LYS A 35 0.00 -8.22 10.25
N GLY A 36 0.74 -7.25 9.69
CA GLY A 36 2.07 -6.89 10.19
C GLY A 36 3.15 -7.94 9.95
N ARG A 37 2.99 -8.78 8.91
CA ARG A 37 3.94 -9.82 8.54
C ARG A 37 5.17 -9.19 7.86
N PHE A 38 6.10 -8.70 8.66
CA PHE A 38 7.34 -8.10 8.14
C PHE A 38 8.32 -9.11 7.53
N ASP A 39 8.19 -10.38 7.83
CA ASP A 39 8.85 -11.46 7.11
C ASP A 39 8.38 -11.53 5.65
N VAL A 40 7.08 -11.40 5.40
CA VAL A 40 6.49 -11.32 4.06
C VAL A 40 6.88 -10.00 3.36
N PHE A 41 7.01 -8.89 4.09
CA PHE A 41 7.53 -7.65 3.54
C PHE A 41 8.94 -7.84 2.97
N GLU A 42 9.85 -8.50 3.71
CA GLU A 42 11.20 -8.78 3.23
C GLU A 42 11.20 -9.70 2.00
N GLU A 43 10.26 -10.64 1.95
CA GLU A 43 10.07 -11.52 0.79
C GLU A 43 9.59 -10.76 -0.44
N LEU A 44 8.56 -9.90 -0.31
CA LEU A 44 7.86 -9.31 -1.44
C LEU A 44 8.49 -8.03 -1.99
N PHE A 45 9.17 -7.23 -1.15
CA PHE A 45 9.74 -5.94 -1.59
C PHE A 45 11.18 -6.11 -2.07
N ALA A 46 11.49 -5.53 -3.22
CA ALA A 46 12.84 -5.52 -3.77
C ALA A 46 13.82 -4.77 -2.86
N HIS A 47 15.10 -5.12 -2.93
CA HIS A 47 16.14 -4.43 -2.16
C HIS A 47 16.28 -2.96 -2.58
N ASP A 48 16.15 -2.71 -3.88
CA ASP A 48 16.23 -1.40 -4.54
C ASP A 48 14.86 -0.75 -4.77
N PHE A 49 13.88 -1.12 -3.95
CA PHE A 49 12.53 -0.54 -3.99
C PHE A 49 12.55 0.99 -3.84
N VAL A 50 11.68 1.66 -4.62
CA VAL A 50 11.51 3.12 -4.61
C VAL A 50 10.06 3.50 -4.35
N ASP A 51 9.83 4.35 -3.34
CA ASP A 51 8.56 5.05 -3.10
C ASP A 51 8.62 6.44 -3.75
N HIS A 52 7.86 6.64 -4.82
CA HIS A 52 7.79 7.90 -5.56
C HIS A 52 6.86 8.95 -4.92
N THR A 53 6.09 8.57 -3.91
CA THR A 53 5.15 9.43 -3.18
C THR A 53 5.38 9.38 -1.68
N THR A 54 6.65 9.48 -1.30
CA THR A 54 7.13 9.38 0.07
C THR A 54 6.37 10.28 1.03
N GLN A 55 5.92 9.73 2.15
CA GLN A 55 5.27 10.51 3.20
C GLN A 55 6.29 11.41 3.94
N PRO A 56 5.87 12.60 4.41
CA PRO A 56 6.75 13.47 5.19
C PRO A 56 7.39 12.73 6.37
N GLY A 57 8.71 12.86 6.51
CA GLY A 57 9.48 12.21 7.59
C GLY A 57 9.91 10.77 7.31
N THR A 58 9.66 10.25 6.10
CA THR A 58 10.15 8.93 5.67
C THR A 58 11.16 9.06 4.53
N THR A 59 11.94 8.00 4.28
CA THR A 59 12.84 7.90 3.12
C THR A 59 12.16 7.19 1.95
N PRO A 60 12.58 7.47 0.68
CA PRO A 60 11.93 6.89 -0.51
C PRO A 60 12.36 5.46 -0.80
N ASP A 61 12.84 4.73 0.16
CA ASP A 61 13.37 3.38 0.03
C ASP A 61 12.57 2.36 0.84
N LYS A 62 12.97 1.10 0.74
CA LYS A 62 12.38 -0.02 1.48
C LYS A 62 12.35 0.23 3.00
N ALA A 63 13.39 0.86 3.55
CA ALA A 63 13.46 1.14 4.99
C ALA A 63 12.42 2.18 5.41
N GLY A 64 12.18 3.24 4.60
CA GLY A 64 11.16 4.25 4.84
C GLY A 64 9.75 3.67 4.84
N VAL A 65 9.42 2.78 3.91
CA VAL A 65 8.11 2.11 3.87
C VAL A 65 7.94 1.16 5.05
N ARG A 66 8.99 0.41 5.41
CA ARG A 66 8.96 -0.44 6.61
C ARG A 66 8.70 0.37 7.88
N TYR A 67 9.36 1.52 8.02
CA TYR A 67 9.13 2.45 9.12
C TYR A 67 7.69 2.95 9.13
N LEU A 68 7.15 3.39 7.98
CA LEU A 68 5.77 3.85 7.85
C LEU A 68 4.76 2.79 8.29
N TYR A 69 4.89 1.55 7.82
CA TYR A 69 3.99 0.46 8.22
C TYR A 69 4.10 0.12 9.71
N THR A 70 5.29 0.18 10.27
CA THR A 70 5.50 0.00 11.72
C THR A 70 4.80 1.09 12.52
N TYR A 71 4.98 2.36 12.10
CA TYR A 71 4.38 3.52 12.74
C TYR A 71 2.84 3.48 12.67
N MET A 72 2.27 3.15 11.51
CA MET A 72 0.83 2.98 11.35
C MET A 72 0.28 1.89 12.29
N ARG A 73 0.96 0.75 12.43
CA ARG A 73 0.51 -0.32 13.32
C ARG A 73 0.67 -0.01 14.80
N GLN A 74 1.63 0.81 15.18
CA GLN A 74 1.75 1.31 16.56
C GLN A 74 0.59 2.24 16.92
N ALA A 75 0.21 3.13 15.99
CA ALA A 75 -0.91 4.03 16.18
C ALA A 75 -2.28 3.32 16.09
N PHE A 76 -2.40 2.35 15.18
CA PHE A 76 -3.62 1.60 14.87
C PHE A 76 -3.31 0.08 14.86
N PRO A 77 -3.32 -0.60 16.03
CA PRO A 77 -2.90 -2.03 16.11
C PRO A 77 -3.75 -2.97 15.25
N ASP A 78 -5.01 -2.63 14.99
CA ASP A 78 -5.96 -3.35 14.14
C ASP A 78 -6.01 -2.84 12.71
N PHE A 79 -4.98 -2.10 12.26
CA PHE A 79 -4.89 -1.52 10.92
C PHE A 79 -5.01 -2.60 9.84
N HIS A 80 -5.94 -2.41 8.91
CA HIS A 80 -6.15 -3.30 7.77
C HIS A 80 -6.79 -2.55 6.61
N ALA A 81 -6.72 -3.13 5.41
CA ALA A 81 -7.31 -2.58 4.21
C ALA A 81 -8.41 -3.47 3.67
N GLU A 82 -9.52 -2.87 3.26
CA GLU A 82 -10.54 -3.45 2.42
C GLU A 82 -10.26 -3.09 0.96
N ILE A 83 -9.93 -4.09 0.13
CA ILE A 83 -9.67 -3.89 -1.29
C ILE A 83 -10.99 -3.90 -2.06
N HIS A 84 -11.33 -2.77 -2.70
CA HIS A 84 -12.53 -2.68 -3.52
C HIS A 84 -12.31 -3.26 -4.92
N TRP A 85 -11.20 -2.87 -5.56
CA TRP A 85 -10.81 -3.41 -6.87
C TRP A 85 -9.32 -3.24 -7.14
N GLN A 86 -8.83 -4.05 -8.07
CA GLN A 86 -7.48 -3.98 -8.62
C GLN A 86 -7.54 -4.05 -10.15
N LEU A 87 -6.82 -3.14 -10.80
CA LEU A 87 -6.57 -3.17 -12.23
C LEU A 87 -5.09 -3.37 -12.46
N ALA A 88 -4.73 -4.12 -13.50
CA ALA A 88 -3.34 -4.31 -13.87
C ALA A 88 -3.12 -4.18 -15.38
N ASP A 89 -2.05 -3.51 -15.74
CA ASP A 89 -1.51 -3.49 -17.09
C ASP A 89 -0.04 -3.93 -17.04
N GLY A 90 0.20 -5.18 -17.44
CA GLY A 90 1.52 -5.79 -17.34
C GLY A 90 1.99 -5.88 -15.89
N ASP A 91 3.09 -5.22 -15.59
CA ASP A 91 3.77 -5.24 -14.29
C ASP A 91 3.27 -4.18 -13.28
N ARG A 92 2.29 -3.34 -13.66
CA ARG A 92 1.73 -2.30 -12.79
C ARG A 92 0.32 -2.66 -12.34
N VAL A 93 0.08 -2.53 -11.04
CA VAL A 93 -1.20 -2.81 -10.39
C VAL A 93 -1.69 -1.56 -9.69
N THR A 94 -2.86 -1.08 -10.10
CA THR A 94 -3.59 -0.03 -9.39
C THR A 94 -4.58 -0.68 -8.43
N THR A 95 -4.58 -0.25 -7.17
CA THR A 95 -5.50 -0.73 -6.14
C THR A 95 -6.27 0.43 -5.54
N TYR A 96 -7.61 0.35 -5.54
CA TYR A 96 -8.47 1.19 -4.72
C TYR A 96 -8.91 0.42 -3.49
N LYS A 97 -8.72 1.02 -2.32
CA LYS A 97 -8.97 0.39 -1.02
C LYS A 97 -9.35 1.42 0.03
N THR A 98 -10.03 0.97 1.08
CA THR A 98 -10.27 1.73 2.29
C THR A 98 -9.48 1.11 3.43
N TYR A 99 -8.69 1.92 4.12
CA TYR A 99 -8.04 1.54 5.36
C TYR A 99 -8.97 1.74 6.55
N HIS A 100 -8.88 0.83 7.52
CA HIS A 100 -9.61 0.86 8.78
C HIS A 100 -8.66 0.67 9.95
N GLY A 101 -9.03 1.19 11.11
CA GLY A 101 -8.28 0.97 12.34
C GLY A 101 -8.92 1.66 13.55
N THR A 102 -8.33 1.44 14.72
CA THR A 102 -8.71 2.10 15.98
C THR A 102 -7.49 2.85 16.51
N HIS A 103 -7.63 4.15 16.76
CA HIS A 103 -6.55 5.02 17.23
C HIS A 103 -6.19 4.72 18.69
N LYS A 104 -5.22 3.83 18.91
CA LYS A 104 -4.78 3.36 20.23
C LYS A 104 -3.37 3.77 20.62
N GLY A 105 -2.56 4.28 19.67
CA GLY A 105 -1.22 4.82 19.91
C GLY A 105 -1.09 6.26 19.42
N PRO A 106 -0.05 7.00 19.79
CA PRO A 106 0.16 8.36 19.31
C PRO A 106 0.29 8.40 17.78
N PHE A 107 -0.34 9.38 17.13
CA PHE A 107 -0.23 9.60 15.70
C PHE A 107 -0.14 11.09 15.39
N LEU A 108 0.92 11.52 14.69
CA LEU A 108 1.20 12.92 14.34
C LEU A 108 1.11 13.89 15.54
N GLY A 109 1.59 13.46 16.71
CA GLY A 109 1.52 14.25 17.94
C GLY A 109 0.16 14.24 18.64
N ILE A 110 -0.83 13.54 18.10
CA ILE A 110 -2.17 13.42 18.68
C ILE A 110 -2.18 12.19 19.60
N ALA A 111 -2.59 12.39 20.85
CA ALA A 111 -2.73 11.31 21.82
C ALA A 111 -3.84 10.32 21.42
N PRO A 112 -3.80 9.04 21.87
CA PRO A 112 -4.81 8.05 21.55
C PRO A 112 -6.22 8.53 21.88
N THR A 113 -7.13 8.48 20.90
CA THR A 113 -8.53 8.90 21.06
C THR A 113 -9.49 7.73 21.18
N HIS A 114 -9.02 6.51 20.91
CA HIS A 114 -9.82 5.28 20.82
C HIS A 114 -10.93 5.32 19.76
N ARG A 115 -10.89 6.30 18.86
CA ARG A 115 -11.85 6.41 17.76
C ARG A 115 -11.52 5.40 16.66
N LYS A 116 -12.55 4.84 16.05
CA LYS A 116 -12.43 4.10 14.80
C LYS A 116 -12.22 5.09 13.67
N ILE A 117 -11.32 4.73 12.76
CA ILE A 117 -11.01 5.54 11.57
C ILE A 117 -11.19 4.71 10.30
N HIS A 118 -11.45 5.42 9.21
CA HIS A 118 -11.36 4.88 7.87
C HIS A 118 -10.94 5.99 6.90
N PHE A 119 -10.16 5.63 5.90
CA PHE A 119 -9.78 6.55 4.83
C PHE A 119 -9.45 5.80 3.55
N ASP A 120 -9.79 6.41 2.42
CA ASP A 120 -9.55 5.84 1.11
C ASP A 120 -8.14 6.09 0.62
N SER A 121 -7.63 5.15 -0.16
CA SER A 121 -6.35 5.23 -0.83
C SER A 121 -6.41 4.62 -2.22
N VAL A 122 -5.72 5.25 -3.16
CA VAL A 122 -5.39 4.66 -4.46
C VAL A 122 -3.89 4.60 -4.56
N ASP A 123 -3.35 3.43 -4.85
CA ASP A 123 -1.93 3.26 -5.11
C ASP A 123 -1.66 2.43 -6.37
N VAL A 124 -0.49 2.65 -6.94
CA VAL A 124 0.06 1.85 -8.02
C VAL A 124 1.34 1.21 -7.51
N MET A 125 1.44 -0.10 -7.65
CA MET A 125 2.67 -0.84 -7.37
C MET A 125 3.17 -1.49 -8.65
N ARG A 126 4.47 -1.46 -8.87
CA ARG A 126 5.14 -2.18 -9.95
C ARG A 126 5.72 -3.47 -9.40
N VAL A 127 5.53 -4.55 -10.15
CA VAL A 127 6.06 -5.88 -9.79
C VAL A 127 6.97 -6.38 -10.88
N GLN A 128 8.23 -6.60 -10.55
CA GLN A 128 9.23 -7.16 -11.47
C GLN A 128 9.93 -8.34 -10.81
N ASN A 129 10.12 -9.43 -11.55
CA ASN A 129 10.78 -10.65 -11.06
C ASN A 129 10.19 -11.16 -9.72
N GLY A 130 8.87 -11.10 -9.56
CA GLY A 130 8.19 -11.53 -8.34
C GLY A 130 8.35 -10.61 -7.13
N LYS A 131 8.87 -9.38 -7.32
CA LYS A 131 9.10 -8.39 -6.26
C LYS A 131 8.41 -7.07 -6.58
N ILE A 132 7.92 -6.39 -5.54
CA ILE A 132 7.44 -5.01 -5.62
C ILE A 132 8.67 -4.10 -5.69
N THR A 133 8.82 -3.37 -6.79
CA THR A 133 9.99 -2.51 -7.07
C THR A 133 9.69 -1.03 -6.91
N ASP A 134 8.44 -0.61 -7.13
CA ASP A 134 8.05 0.79 -7.11
C ASP A 134 6.66 0.97 -6.51
N HIS A 135 6.44 2.14 -5.90
CA HIS A 135 5.16 2.56 -5.36
C HIS A 135 4.87 4.03 -5.71
N TRP A 136 3.63 4.30 -6.08
CA TRP A 136 3.00 5.61 -6.19
C TRP A 136 1.65 5.52 -5.49
N GLY A 137 1.31 6.46 -4.61
CA GLY A 137 0.04 6.39 -3.93
C GLY A 137 -0.40 7.72 -3.35
N VAL A 138 -1.70 7.86 -3.23
CA VAL A 138 -2.35 8.96 -2.53
C VAL A 138 -3.42 8.40 -1.60
N GLY A 139 -3.43 8.88 -0.36
CA GLY A 139 -4.45 8.53 0.62
C GLY A 139 -5.10 9.79 1.19
N ASN A 140 -6.37 9.69 1.56
CA ASN A 140 -7.10 10.79 2.19
C ASN A 140 -6.72 10.92 3.68
N LEU A 141 -5.42 11.22 3.92
CA LEU A 141 -4.87 11.36 5.28
C LEU A 141 -5.46 12.55 6.03
N LEU A 142 -5.92 13.60 5.33
CA LEU A 142 -6.61 14.71 5.99
C LEU A 142 -7.90 14.26 6.67
N SER A 143 -8.66 13.37 6.04
CA SER A 143 -9.83 12.74 6.65
C SER A 143 -9.48 11.94 7.90
N LEU A 144 -8.38 11.17 7.87
CA LEU A 144 -7.88 10.46 9.04
C LEU A 144 -7.56 11.43 10.20
N VAL A 145 -6.80 12.49 9.93
CA VAL A 145 -6.40 13.49 10.93
C VAL A 145 -7.64 14.18 11.53
N GLN A 146 -8.63 14.51 10.70
CA GLN A 146 -9.90 15.07 11.16
C GLN A 146 -10.67 14.11 12.09
N GLN A 147 -10.76 12.84 11.73
CA GLN A 147 -11.48 11.82 12.51
C GLN A 147 -10.87 11.65 13.92
N ILE A 148 -9.57 11.78 14.07
CA ILE A 148 -8.91 11.70 15.39
C ILE A 148 -8.80 13.05 16.11
N GLY A 149 -9.36 14.14 15.52
CA GLY A 149 -9.44 15.46 16.15
C GLY A 149 -8.19 16.32 15.95
N GLY A 150 -7.29 15.98 15.02
CA GLY A 150 -6.08 16.75 14.73
C GLY A 150 -6.30 17.98 13.85
N TRP A 151 -7.44 18.07 13.18
CA TRP A 151 -7.81 19.18 12.34
C TRP A 151 -9.34 19.38 12.32
N THR A 152 -9.79 20.64 12.36
CA THR A 152 -11.19 21.00 12.22
C THR A 152 -11.33 21.98 11.05
N PRO A 153 -12.27 21.75 10.11
CA PRO A 153 -12.54 22.70 9.04
C PRO A 153 -12.92 24.06 9.61
N PRO A 154 -12.48 25.19 8.99
CA PRO A 154 -13.00 26.51 9.34
C PRO A 154 -14.55 26.52 9.21
N ALA A 155 -15.21 27.24 10.10
CA ALA A 155 -16.69 27.33 10.12
C ALA A 155 -17.30 27.85 8.81
N GLU A 156 -16.54 28.68 8.06
CA GLU A 156 -16.93 29.24 6.76
C GLU A 156 -16.77 28.27 5.57
N ALA A 157 -16.10 27.13 5.78
CA ALA A 157 -15.89 26.12 4.74
C ALA A 157 -17.02 25.07 4.65
N ALA A 158 -18.06 25.19 5.44
CA ALA A 158 -19.27 24.40 5.27
C ALA A 158 -19.99 24.89 4.01
N ILE A 159 -19.69 24.27 2.88
CA ILE A 159 -20.48 24.46 1.64
C ILE A 159 -21.87 23.94 1.96
N SER A 160 -22.82 24.89 2.09
CA SER A 160 -24.24 24.51 2.20
C SER A 160 -24.65 23.72 0.96
N PRO A 161 -25.45 22.65 1.09
CA PRO A 161 -25.88 21.80 -0.02
C PRO A 161 -26.67 22.55 -1.07
#